data_096ddd5f3c221654b02a66a4b16d213f
#
_entry.id   096ddd5f3c221654b02a66a4b16d213f
#
_cell.length_a   1.000
_cell.length_b   1.000
_cell.length_c   1.000
_cell.angle_alpha   90.00
_cell.angle_beta   90.00
_cell.angle_gamma   90.00
#
_symmetry.space_group_name_H-M   'P 1'
#
loop_
_entity.id
_entity.type
_entity.pdbx_description
1 polymer ?
#
loop_
_entity_poly.entity_id
_entity_poly.type
_entity_poly.pdbx_seq_one_letter_code
_entity_poly.pdbx_strand_id
1 'polypeptide(L)'
;MRVLIVNTSERTGGAAVAASRLMKALNNNGVKAKMLVRDKESDSLTVVGLPKSPMLHWYFLWERLVIFCRLHFSRKHLFEIDIANTGSDITKLREFQEADVIHLHWINQGMLSLNGICKILRSGKPVVWTMHDIWPATGICHLTLGCHYFVNRCANCKYLPGGGGSNDLASRIWQKKQQMQVDENIYYVACSRWLESEAKTSALLKGQKITSIPNPIDTHIYKKGNKEEARQRLGLPLDKKLILFASQRVTNENKGMSYLVEACKSLGGQYEVMILGGHAEEVVEQLPMKAYPLGYVNEEQRIVDVYNAADVFVLPSLSENLPNTSMEAMACGVPCVAFKVGGIPEEIDHLKNGYVAAYRDAEDLAKGIAWVLKEADYESLSQQAVHKVMQCYSQQSVAVRYLEVYQQAMAFKHYGL
;
A
#
# COMPACT_ATOMS: atom_id res chain seq x y z
N MET A 1 -4.45 -25.78 6.59
CA MET A 1 -3.95 -24.59 7.29
C MET A 1 -5.01 -23.51 7.30
N ARG A 2 -5.23 -22.90 8.46
CA ARG A 2 -6.18 -21.78 8.68
C ARG A 2 -5.38 -20.53 9.00
N VAL A 3 -5.54 -19.48 8.22
CA VAL A 3 -4.83 -18.20 8.38
C VAL A 3 -5.83 -17.11 8.77
N LEU A 4 -5.55 -16.38 9.85
CA LEU A 4 -6.30 -15.19 10.22
C LEU A 4 -5.50 -13.95 9.84
N ILE A 5 -5.91 -13.30 8.76
CA ILE A 5 -5.40 -11.99 8.35
C ILE A 5 -6.08 -10.93 9.23
N VAL A 6 -5.28 -10.03 9.81
CA VAL A 6 -5.79 -8.96 10.68
C VAL A 6 -5.44 -7.61 10.05
N ASN A 7 -6.47 -6.82 9.73
CA ASN A 7 -6.31 -5.49 9.13
C ASN A 7 -7.36 -4.53 9.71
N THR A 8 -7.13 -3.23 9.66
CA THR A 8 -8.07 -2.25 10.24
C THR A 8 -9.34 -2.13 9.40
N SER A 9 -9.22 -1.94 8.09
CA SER A 9 -10.35 -1.81 7.16
C SER A 9 -10.41 -2.98 6.19
N GLU A 10 -11.61 -3.28 5.69
CA GLU A 10 -11.80 -4.29 4.65
C GLU A 10 -11.37 -3.80 3.25
N ARG A 11 -11.68 -2.54 2.92
CA ARG A 11 -11.53 -1.99 1.55
C ARG A 11 -10.81 -0.66 1.48
N THR A 12 -10.81 0.12 2.57
CA THR A 12 -10.28 1.47 2.55
C THR A 12 -8.76 1.50 2.64
N GLY A 13 -8.12 1.99 1.58
CA GLY A 13 -6.66 2.15 1.48
C GLY A 13 -5.93 0.97 0.84
N GLY A 14 -4.72 1.23 0.35
CA GLY A 14 -3.91 0.25 -0.39
C GLY A 14 -3.60 -1.03 0.40
N ALA A 15 -3.35 -0.91 1.69
CA ALA A 15 -3.09 -2.06 2.58
C ALA A 15 -4.32 -2.97 2.72
N ALA A 16 -5.53 -2.39 2.82
CA ALA A 16 -6.78 -3.15 2.91
C ALA A 16 -7.05 -3.91 1.61
N VAL A 17 -6.89 -3.25 0.47
CA VAL A 17 -7.03 -3.89 -0.86
C VAL A 17 -6.04 -5.04 -1.00
N ALA A 18 -4.77 -4.84 -0.64
CA ALA A 18 -3.74 -5.87 -0.72
C ALA A 18 -4.04 -7.07 0.21
N ALA A 19 -4.46 -6.82 1.47
CA ALA A 19 -4.85 -7.85 2.42
C ALA A 19 -6.07 -8.67 1.93
N SER A 20 -7.08 -7.99 1.38
CA SER A 20 -8.26 -8.65 0.79
C SER A 20 -7.89 -9.51 -0.43
N ARG A 21 -7.04 -9.00 -1.32
CA ARG A 21 -6.52 -9.75 -2.48
C ARG A 21 -5.70 -10.96 -2.04
N LEU A 22 -4.87 -10.81 -1.01
CA LEU A 22 -4.10 -11.91 -0.45
C LEU A 22 -5.02 -12.98 0.16
N MET A 23 -6.05 -12.60 0.91
CA MET A 23 -7.04 -13.54 1.43
C MET A 23 -7.69 -14.36 0.31
N LYS A 24 -8.12 -13.69 -0.78
CA LYS A 24 -8.68 -14.36 -1.96
C LYS A 24 -7.64 -15.29 -2.60
N ALA A 25 -6.41 -14.82 -2.80
CA ALA A 25 -5.31 -15.60 -3.36
C ALA A 25 -5.05 -16.87 -2.56
N LEU A 26 -4.98 -16.78 -1.25
CA LEU A 26 -4.77 -17.92 -0.34
C LEU A 26 -5.93 -18.92 -0.44
N ASN A 27 -7.18 -18.44 -0.41
CA ASN A 27 -8.36 -19.30 -0.53
C ASN A 27 -8.39 -20.03 -1.89
N ASN A 28 -8.02 -19.36 -2.97
CA ASN A 28 -7.93 -19.96 -4.32
C ASN A 28 -6.79 -21.00 -4.43
N ASN A 29 -5.84 -20.98 -3.49
CA ASN A 29 -4.71 -21.93 -3.42
C ASN A 29 -4.80 -22.91 -2.23
N GLY A 30 -6.02 -23.21 -1.76
CA GLY A 30 -6.30 -24.30 -0.80
C GLY A 30 -6.04 -23.96 0.67
N VAL A 31 -5.78 -22.70 1.01
CA VAL A 31 -5.70 -22.23 2.39
C VAL A 31 -7.06 -21.75 2.87
N LYS A 32 -7.43 -22.04 4.11
CA LYS A 32 -8.64 -21.48 4.72
C LYS A 32 -8.29 -20.12 5.37
N ALA A 33 -8.27 -19.05 4.55
CA ALA A 33 -7.98 -17.70 5.02
C ALA A 33 -9.26 -16.94 5.35
N LYS A 34 -9.29 -16.28 6.51
CA LYS A 34 -10.29 -15.29 6.90
C LYS A 34 -9.61 -13.97 7.21
N MET A 35 -10.31 -12.85 6.99
CA MET A 35 -9.83 -11.52 7.34
C MET A 35 -10.66 -10.95 8.49
N LEU A 36 -10.01 -10.61 9.60
CA LEU A 36 -10.61 -9.91 10.74
C LEU A 36 -10.33 -8.41 10.60
N VAL A 37 -11.40 -7.64 10.59
CA VAL A 37 -11.33 -6.18 10.42
C VAL A 37 -12.14 -5.45 11.49
N ARG A 38 -11.76 -4.20 11.76
CA ARG A 38 -12.61 -3.28 12.53
C ARG A 38 -13.74 -2.76 11.66
N ASP A 39 -13.42 -2.30 10.46
CA ASP A 39 -14.33 -1.64 9.54
C ASP A 39 -14.73 -2.64 8.44
N LYS A 40 -15.75 -3.45 8.71
CA LYS A 40 -16.34 -4.39 7.75
C LYS A 40 -17.36 -3.67 6.88
N GLU A 41 -17.24 -3.82 5.57
CA GLU A 41 -18.07 -3.14 4.57
C GLU A 41 -18.90 -4.10 3.71
N SER A 42 -18.57 -5.38 3.65
CA SER A 42 -19.26 -6.38 2.83
C SER A 42 -19.98 -7.46 3.65
N ASP A 43 -20.85 -8.22 3.00
CA ASP A 43 -21.50 -9.39 3.58
C ASP A 43 -20.69 -10.69 3.39
N SER A 44 -19.41 -10.58 2.96
CA SER A 44 -18.54 -11.73 2.75
C SER A 44 -18.40 -12.58 4.01
N LEU A 45 -18.55 -13.89 3.87
CA LEU A 45 -18.39 -14.87 4.95
C LEU A 45 -16.91 -15.08 5.34
N THR A 46 -15.98 -14.74 4.47
CA THR A 46 -14.54 -14.82 4.74
C THR A 46 -14.00 -13.58 5.44
N VAL A 47 -14.79 -12.51 5.53
CA VAL A 47 -14.47 -11.29 6.29
C VAL A 47 -15.28 -11.26 7.58
N VAL A 48 -14.59 -11.12 8.69
CA VAL A 48 -15.17 -11.07 10.03
C VAL A 48 -14.95 -9.67 10.60
N GLY A 49 -16.01 -9.00 11.00
CA GLY A 49 -15.92 -7.75 11.73
C GLY A 49 -15.67 -7.98 13.22
N LEU A 50 -14.96 -7.09 13.87
CA LEU A 50 -14.91 -7.07 15.33
C LEU A 50 -16.33 -6.99 15.92
N PRO A 51 -16.59 -7.58 17.10
CA PRO A 51 -17.89 -7.44 17.76
C PRO A 51 -18.28 -5.97 17.90
N LYS A 52 -19.48 -5.63 17.43
CA LYS A 52 -19.99 -4.25 17.49
C LYS A 52 -19.95 -3.72 18.92
N SER A 53 -19.21 -2.67 19.15
CA SER A 53 -19.08 -1.99 20.44
C SER A 53 -18.83 -0.50 20.23
N PRO A 54 -19.45 0.38 21.02
CA PRO A 54 -19.11 1.81 21.01
C PRO A 54 -17.63 2.08 21.27
N MET A 55 -16.95 1.17 21.96
CA MET A 55 -15.53 1.26 22.27
C MET A 55 -14.64 1.27 21.01
N LEU A 56 -15.05 0.65 19.89
CA LEU A 56 -14.27 0.64 18.64
C LEU A 56 -14.06 2.06 18.10
N HIS A 57 -15.13 2.86 18.12
CA HIS A 57 -15.04 4.26 17.72
C HIS A 57 -14.21 5.10 18.71
N TRP A 58 -14.39 4.84 20.02
CA TRP A 58 -13.60 5.49 21.07
C TRP A 58 -12.11 5.17 20.97
N TYR A 59 -11.71 3.96 20.61
CA TYR A 59 -10.29 3.63 20.43
C TYR A 59 -9.65 4.50 19.35
N PHE A 60 -10.31 4.67 18.22
CA PHE A 60 -9.83 5.55 17.16
C PHE A 60 -9.75 7.01 17.63
N LEU A 61 -10.85 7.55 18.18
CA LEU A 61 -10.91 8.94 18.63
C LEU A 61 -9.89 9.22 19.72
N TRP A 62 -9.74 8.30 20.68
CA TRP A 62 -8.78 8.45 21.78
C TRP A 62 -7.34 8.50 21.28
N GLU A 63 -6.97 7.62 20.37
CA GLU A 63 -5.63 7.65 19.80
C GLU A 63 -5.37 8.97 19.07
N ARG A 64 -6.32 9.42 18.22
CA ARG A 64 -6.21 10.70 17.53
C ARG A 64 -6.17 11.89 18.49
N LEU A 65 -6.95 11.87 19.56
CA LEU A 65 -6.93 12.92 20.59
C LEU A 65 -5.57 12.98 21.28
N VAL A 66 -5.02 11.86 21.70
CA VAL A 66 -3.70 11.81 22.33
C VAL A 66 -2.62 12.35 21.38
N ILE A 67 -2.63 11.93 20.11
CA ILE A 67 -1.70 12.45 19.11
C ILE A 67 -1.89 13.94 18.90
N PHE A 68 -3.13 14.43 18.76
CA PHE A 68 -3.45 15.85 18.58
C PHE A 68 -2.92 16.71 19.74
N CYS A 69 -3.11 16.26 20.98
CA CYS A 69 -2.52 16.93 22.14
C CYS A 69 -0.97 16.94 22.10
N ARG A 70 -0.35 15.85 21.65
CA ARG A 70 1.12 15.76 21.51
C ARG A 70 1.66 16.58 20.34
N LEU A 71 0.81 16.89 19.35
CA LEU A 71 1.12 17.80 18.23
C LEU A 71 0.81 19.27 18.58
N HIS A 72 0.63 19.62 19.87
CA HIS A 72 0.25 20.95 20.34
C HIS A 72 -1.00 21.48 19.63
N PHE A 73 -2.02 20.60 19.52
CA PHE A 73 -3.31 20.90 18.88
C PHE A 73 -3.23 21.21 17.38
N SER A 74 -2.14 20.79 16.72
CA SER A 74 -1.99 20.88 15.28
C SER A 74 -2.61 19.68 14.57
N ARG A 75 -3.29 19.90 13.45
CA ARG A 75 -3.76 18.82 12.57
C ARG A 75 -2.69 18.34 11.59
N LYS A 76 -1.57 19.09 11.47
CA LYS A 76 -0.43 18.67 10.67
C LYS A 76 0.11 17.36 11.24
N HIS A 77 0.38 16.38 10.39
CA HIS A 77 0.88 15.06 10.76
C HIS A 77 -0.05 14.18 11.62
N LEU A 78 -1.31 14.60 11.87
CA LEU A 78 -2.25 13.85 12.72
C LEU A 78 -2.51 12.41 12.24
N PHE A 79 -2.42 12.17 10.93
CA PHE A 79 -2.62 10.87 10.29
C PHE A 79 -1.34 10.26 9.69
N GLU A 80 -0.19 10.92 9.88
CA GLU A 80 1.10 10.43 9.41
C GLU A 80 1.85 9.64 10.48
N ILE A 81 1.33 9.67 11.71
CA ILE A 81 1.89 8.96 12.86
C ILE A 81 0.81 8.17 13.61
N ASP A 82 1.21 7.03 14.16
CA ASP A 82 0.38 6.17 15.01
C ASP A 82 1.17 5.68 16.23
N ILE A 83 0.48 5.61 17.38
CA ILE A 83 1.09 5.24 18.65
C ILE A 83 0.57 3.92 19.21
N ALA A 84 -0.50 3.39 18.65
CA ALA A 84 -1.14 2.13 19.03
C ALA A 84 -1.34 2.00 20.56
N ASN A 85 -1.81 3.10 21.19
CA ASN A 85 -2.00 3.16 22.64
C ASN A 85 -3.32 2.53 23.09
N THR A 86 -4.20 2.25 22.15
CA THR A 86 -5.53 1.66 22.37
C THR A 86 -5.92 0.76 21.21
N GLY A 87 -6.83 -0.19 21.46
CA GLY A 87 -7.29 -1.15 20.46
C GLY A 87 -7.94 -2.38 21.10
N SER A 88 -8.45 -3.27 20.26
CA SER A 88 -9.20 -4.46 20.68
C SER A 88 -8.28 -5.62 21.07
N ASP A 89 -8.72 -6.43 22.05
CA ASP A 89 -8.09 -7.71 22.34
C ASP A 89 -8.77 -8.80 21.48
N ILE A 90 -8.10 -9.25 20.44
CA ILE A 90 -8.62 -10.25 19.52
C ILE A 90 -8.31 -11.69 19.93
N THR A 91 -7.47 -11.89 20.97
CA THR A 91 -6.99 -13.23 21.35
C THR A 91 -8.10 -14.15 21.85
N LYS A 92 -9.23 -13.60 22.30
CA LYS A 92 -10.39 -14.35 22.78
C LYS A 92 -11.40 -14.68 21.70
N LEU A 93 -11.24 -14.16 20.48
CA LEU A 93 -12.15 -14.41 19.38
C LEU A 93 -11.99 -15.84 18.87
N ARG A 94 -13.10 -16.44 18.43
CA ARG A 94 -13.13 -17.79 17.89
C ARG A 94 -12.17 -17.92 16.68
N GLU A 95 -12.19 -16.96 15.79
CA GLU A 95 -11.34 -16.93 14.59
C GLU A 95 -9.85 -16.93 14.94
N PHE A 96 -9.47 -16.20 16.02
CA PHE A 96 -8.11 -16.22 16.52
C PHE A 96 -7.74 -17.59 17.10
N GLN A 97 -8.63 -18.17 17.93
CA GLN A 97 -8.38 -19.46 18.56
C GLN A 97 -8.26 -20.62 17.55
N GLU A 98 -9.08 -20.59 16.49
CA GLU A 98 -9.08 -21.59 15.44
C GLU A 98 -7.95 -21.44 14.41
N ALA A 99 -7.28 -20.28 14.34
CA ALA A 99 -6.21 -20.02 13.37
C ALA A 99 -4.94 -20.78 13.70
N ASP A 100 -4.30 -21.31 12.68
CA ASP A 100 -2.98 -21.95 12.78
C ASP A 100 -1.85 -20.90 12.65
N VAL A 101 -2.11 -19.80 11.92
CA VAL A 101 -1.20 -18.65 11.73
C VAL A 101 -1.97 -17.36 11.88
N ILE A 102 -1.40 -16.40 12.59
CA ILE A 102 -1.90 -15.02 12.67
C ILE A 102 -1.07 -14.16 11.72
N HIS A 103 -1.74 -13.49 10.80
CA HIS A 103 -1.10 -12.66 9.79
C HIS A 103 -1.52 -11.19 9.95
N LEU A 104 -0.65 -10.38 10.53
CA LEU A 104 -0.89 -8.94 10.73
C LEU A 104 -0.57 -8.16 9.45
N HIS A 105 -1.43 -7.23 9.10
CA HIS A 105 -1.23 -6.26 8.03
C HIS A 105 -1.17 -4.85 8.61
N TRP A 106 -2.08 -3.96 8.21
CA TRP A 106 -2.16 -2.62 8.74
C TRP A 106 -3.15 -2.57 9.91
N ILE A 107 -2.62 -2.48 11.15
CA ILE A 107 -3.39 -2.73 12.38
C ILE A 107 -3.53 -1.48 13.26
N ASN A 108 -3.25 -0.32 12.70
CA ASN A 108 -3.22 0.98 13.37
C ASN A 108 -4.62 1.59 13.55
N GLN A 109 -4.68 2.84 14.02
CA GLN A 109 -5.90 3.63 14.21
C GLN A 109 -6.95 2.96 15.12
N GLY A 110 -6.51 2.43 16.25
CA GLY A 110 -7.41 1.83 17.24
C GLY A 110 -7.87 0.40 16.93
N MET A 111 -7.30 -0.27 15.92
CA MET A 111 -7.54 -1.71 15.70
C MET A 111 -6.85 -2.55 16.77
N LEU A 112 -5.52 -2.46 16.88
CA LEU A 112 -4.72 -3.13 17.91
C LEU A 112 -3.90 -2.13 18.69
N SER A 113 -3.79 -2.33 20.00
CA SER A 113 -2.82 -1.64 20.83
C SER A 113 -1.50 -2.41 20.89
N LEU A 114 -0.38 -1.74 21.30
CA LEU A 114 0.88 -2.43 21.56
C LEU A 114 0.71 -3.57 22.57
N ASN A 115 -0.11 -3.37 23.60
CA ASN A 115 -0.43 -4.44 24.56
C ASN A 115 -1.21 -5.59 23.91
N GLY A 116 -2.13 -5.28 22.99
CA GLY A 116 -2.86 -6.29 22.20
C GLY A 116 -1.91 -7.10 21.31
N ILE A 117 -0.96 -6.43 20.67
CA ILE A 117 0.08 -7.10 19.87
C ILE A 117 0.94 -7.99 20.77
N CYS A 118 1.38 -7.51 21.96
CA CYS A 118 2.11 -8.36 22.93
C CYS A 118 1.34 -9.64 23.28
N LYS A 119 0.02 -9.55 23.51
CA LYS A 119 -0.81 -10.73 23.81
C LYS A 119 -0.85 -11.71 22.62
N ILE A 120 -0.93 -11.20 21.41
CA ILE A 120 -0.88 -12.02 20.18
C ILE A 120 0.45 -12.76 20.10
N LEU A 121 1.57 -12.06 20.29
CA LEU A 121 2.91 -12.64 20.24
C LEU A 121 3.11 -13.73 21.30
N ARG A 122 2.64 -13.48 22.52
CA ARG A 122 2.72 -14.42 23.66
C ARG A 122 1.70 -15.55 23.61
N SER A 123 0.78 -15.56 22.63
CA SER A 123 -0.25 -16.62 22.52
C SER A 123 0.29 -17.99 22.14
N GLY A 124 1.54 -18.09 21.75
CA GLY A 124 2.11 -19.31 21.23
C GLY A 124 1.83 -19.55 19.74
N LYS A 125 1.01 -18.74 19.07
CA LYS A 125 0.74 -18.90 17.63
C LYS A 125 1.84 -18.29 16.75
N PRO A 126 2.16 -18.91 15.59
CA PRO A 126 3.04 -18.28 14.60
C PRO A 126 2.48 -16.94 14.13
N VAL A 127 3.31 -15.90 14.11
CA VAL A 127 2.93 -14.56 13.68
C VAL A 127 3.74 -14.17 12.44
N VAL A 128 3.03 -13.81 11.37
CA VAL A 128 3.58 -13.17 10.18
C VAL A 128 3.07 -11.73 10.16
N TRP A 129 3.92 -10.77 9.80
CA TRP A 129 3.53 -9.37 9.72
C TRP A 129 3.93 -8.76 8.38
N THR A 130 2.94 -8.55 7.51
CA THR A 130 3.17 -7.84 6.26
C THR A 130 3.21 -6.33 6.49
N MET A 131 4.34 -5.74 6.16
CA MET A 131 4.59 -4.31 6.24
C MET A 131 4.17 -3.64 4.93
N HIS A 132 3.13 -2.81 4.99
CA HIS A 132 2.71 -1.94 3.89
C HIS A 132 3.40 -0.58 3.95
N ASP A 133 3.94 -0.25 5.11
CA ASP A 133 4.76 0.92 5.40
C ASP A 133 5.82 0.58 6.46
N ILE A 134 6.64 1.56 6.84
CA ILE A 134 7.77 1.35 7.74
C ILE A 134 7.38 1.40 9.23
N TRP A 135 6.10 1.56 9.61
CA TRP A 135 5.69 1.75 11.00
C TRP A 135 6.15 0.65 11.97
N PRO A 136 6.17 -0.65 11.61
CA PRO A 136 6.69 -1.69 12.51
C PRO A 136 8.16 -1.50 12.88
N ALA A 137 8.94 -0.87 11.98
CA ALA A 137 10.39 -0.64 12.12
C ALA A 137 10.74 0.74 12.71
N THR A 138 9.76 1.60 12.98
CA THR A 138 9.96 2.97 13.50
C THR A 138 9.29 3.15 14.86
N GLY A 139 9.47 4.32 15.49
CA GLY A 139 8.72 4.69 16.70
C GLY A 139 7.24 4.89 16.40
N ILE A 140 6.90 5.88 15.57
CA ILE A 140 5.52 6.32 15.36
C ILE A 140 5.15 6.58 13.90
N CYS A 141 6.10 6.77 12.98
CA CYS A 141 5.82 7.24 11.62
C CYS A 141 5.64 6.10 10.63
N HIS A 142 4.78 6.34 9.63
CA HIS A 142 4.54 5.45 8.50
C HIS A 142 5.53 5.67 7.35
N LEU A 143 6.06 6.88 7.22
CA LEU A 143 7.05 7.26 6.21
C LEU A 143 8.24 7.93 6.89
N THR A 144 9.47 7.50 6.57
CA THR A 144 10.66 8.11 7.14
C THR A 144 10.99 9.46 6.52
N LEU A 145 10.63 9.69 5.27
CA LEU A 145 10.94 10.89 4.49
C LEU A 145 12.41 11.34 4.67
N GLY A 146 13.36 10.41 4.61
CA GLY A 146 14.79 10.67 4.79
C GLY A 146 15.27 10.75 6.25
N CYS A 147 14.44 10.42 7.24
CA CYS A 147 14.88 10.26 8.63
C CYS A 147 15.59 8.93 8.82
N HIS A 148 16.75 8.93 9.49
CA HIS A 148 17.56 7.72 9.75
C HIS A 148 17.68 7.39 11.25
N TYR A 149 16.97 8.09 12.14
CA TYR A 149 17.06 7.82 13.58
C TYR A 149 16.63 6.40 13.96
N PHE A 150 15.67 5.81 13.24
CA PHE A 150 15.18 4.46 13.48
C PHE A 150 16.25 3.36 13.32
N VAL A 151 17.35 3.66 12.64
CA VAL A 151 18.49 2.74 12.49
C VAL A 151 19.10 2.39 13.86
N ASN A 152 19.14 3.33 14.78
CA ASN A 152 19.66 3.13 16.13
C ASN A 152 18.55 3.24 17.19
N ARG A 153 17.93 4.40 17.27
CA ARG A 153 16.84 4.70 18.21
C ARG A 153 16.06 5.92 17.72
N CYS A 154 14.75 5.78 17.56
CA CYS A 154 13.91 6.94 17.26
C CYS A 154 13.97 7.97 18.39
N ALA A 155 14.29 9.20 18.02
CA ALA A 155 14.29 10.41 18.85
C ALA A 155 14.35 11.64 17.95
N ASN A 156 14.19 12.84 18.49
CA ASN A 156 14.22 14.10 17.72
C ASN A 156 13.33 14.03 16.47
N CYS A 157 12.09 13.61 16.68
CA CYS A 157 11.18 13.24 15.59
C CYS A 157 10.65 14.48 14.89
N LYS A 158 10.93 14.60 13.59
CA LYS A 158 10.50 15.73 12.73
C LYS A 158 8.98 15.88 12.60
N TYR A 159 8.22 14.85 12.90
CA TYR A 159 6.75 14.93 12.92
C TYR A 159 6.20 15.59 14.18
N LEU A 160 7.03 15.77 15.22
CA LEU A 160 6.63 16.38 16.47
C LEU A 160 6.99 17.88 16.49
N PRO A 161 6.25 18.70 17.26
CA PRO A 161 6.53 20.12 17.39
C PRO A 161 7.98 20.40 17.80
N GLY A 162 8.60 21.39 17.18
CA GLY A 162 10.00 21.77 17.44
C GLY A 162 11.04 20.71 17.05
N GLY A 163 10.65 19.69 16.26
CA GLY A 163 11.56 18.60 15.86
C GLY A 163 11.75 17.53 16.96
N GLY A 164 10.86 17.50 17.95
CA GLY A 164 10.90 16.53 19.05
C GLY A 164 12.02 16.77 20.06
N GLY A 165 12.56 15.69 20.61
CA GLY A 165 13.63 15.69 21.60
C GLY A 165 14.16 14.29 21.87
N SER A 166 15.20 14.16 22.69
CA SER A 166 15.87 12.87 22.99
C SER A 166 14.95 11.84 23.68
N ASN A 167 13.91 12.30 24.38
CA ASN A 167 12.91 11.46 25.06
C ASN A 167 11.48 11.85 24.67
N ASP A 168 11.26 12.10 23.39
CA ASP A 168 9.99 12.47 22.81
C ASP A 168 9.01 11.29 22.70
N LEU A 169 7.84 11.54 22.11
CA LEU A 169 6.83 10.51 21.90
C LEU A 169 7.35 9.35 21.04
N ALA A 170 8.13 9.65 19.99
CA ALA A 170 8.68 8.62 19.11
C ALA A 170 9.66 7.71 19.85
N SER A 171 10.52 8.29 20.71
CA SER A 171 11.46 7.54 21.54
C SER A 171 10.74 6.62 22.54
N ARG A 172 9.68 7.11 23.18
CA ARG A 172 8.90 6.31 24.15
C ARG A 172 8.17 5.15 23.51
N ILE A 173 7.57 5.37 22.36
CA ILE A 173 6.87 4.30 21.62
C ILE A 173 7.88 3.30 21.05
N TRP A 174 9.03 3.78 20.56
CA TRP A 174 10.13 2.94 20.09
C TRP A 174 10.61 1.98 21.20
N GLN A 175 10.82 2.48 22.42
CA GLN A 175 11.19 1.65 23.58
C GLN A 175 10.13 0.59 23.93
N LYS A 176 8.83 0.97 23.86
CA LYS A 176 7.74 0.00 24.06
C LYS A 176 7.73 -1.09 22.98
N LYS A 177 7.94 -0.73 21.72
CA LYS A 177 8.05 -1.70 20.63
C LYS A 177 9.26 -2.62 20.80
N GLN A 178 10.39 -2.08 21.24
CA GLN A 178 11.59 -2.87 21.54
C GLN A 178 11.30 -3.91 22.62
N GLN A 179 10.68 -3.50 23.74
CA GLN A 179 10.30 -4.43 24.82
C GLN A 179 9.27 -5.47 24.38
N MET A 180 8.36 -5.11 23.45
CA MET A 180 7.37 -6.03 22.90
C MET A 180 8.01 -7.14 22.07
N GLN A 181 9.13 -6.86 21.40
CA GLN A 181 9.78 -7.78 20.46
C GLN A 181 10.92 -8.61 21.09
N VAL A 182 11.29 -8.31 22.34
CA VAL A 182 12.28 -9.12 23.06
C VAL A 182 11.75 -10.54 23.22
N ASP A 183 12.56 -11.52 22.81
CA ASP A 183 12.28 -12.95 22.88
C ASP A 183 11.11 -13.44 22.01
N GLU A 184 10.57 -12.60 21.12
CA GLU A 184 9.46 -12.97 20.23
C GLU A 184 9.96 -13.13 18.79
N ASN A 185 9.55 -14.21 18.17
CA ASN A 185 9.90 -14.52 16.78
C ASN A 185 8.75 -14.12 15.86
N ILE A 186 8.91 -13.00 15.19
CA ILE A 186 7.97 -12.51 14.19
C ILE A 186 8.60 -12.69 12.82
N TYR A 187 7.83 -13.20 11.85
CA TYR A 187 8.25 -13.25 10.47
C TYR A 187 7.72 -12.02 9.73
N TYR A 188 8.59 -11.07 9.45
CA TYR A 188 8.20 -9.86 8.72
C TYR A 188 8.26 -10.09 7.22
N VAL A 189 7.25 -9.57 6.51
CA VAL A 189 7.19 -9.55 5.06
C VAL A 189 7.04 -8.11 4.60
N ALA A 190 8.00 -7.59 3.86
CA ALA A 190 7.90 -6.28 3.22
C ALA A 190 7.24 -6.42 1.84
N CYS A 191 6.40 -5.45 1.44
CA CYS A 191 5.75 -5.51 0.12
C CYS A 191 6.73 -5.27 -1.04
N SER A 192 7.93 -4.73 -0.78
CA SER A 192 8.99 -4.48 -1.76
C SER A 192 10.36 -4.82 -1.21
N ARG A 193 11.33 -5.08 -2.08
CA ARG A 193 12.74 -5.23 -1.69
C ARG A 193 13.32 -3.93 -1.13
N TRP A 194 12.83 -2.78 -1.62
CA TRP A 194 13.18 -1.50 -1.06
C TRP A 194 12.77 -1.41 0.41
N LEU A 195 11.51 -1.72 0.75
CA LEU A 195 11.05 -1.69 2.14
C LEU A 195 11.75 -2.77 3.01
N GLU A 196 12.03 -3.95 2.45
CA GLU A 196 12.83 -4.97 3.11
C GLU A 196 14.21 -4.45 3.50
N SER A 197 14.89 -3.77 2.56
CA SER A 197 16.20 -3.15 2.79
C SER A 197 16.13 -2.08 3.88
N GLU A 198 15.17 -1.16 3.81
CA GLU A 198 14.95 -0.14 4.84
C GLU A 198 14.67 -0.76 6.21
N ALA A 199 13.76 -1.74 6.28
CA ALA A 199 13.37 -2.38 7.52
C ALA A 199 14.54 -3.13 8.19
N LYS A 200 15.40 -3.78 7.40
CA LYS A 200 16.62 -4.46 7.91
C LYS A 200 17.61 -3.52 8.57
N THR A 201 17.59 -2.23 8.26
CA THR A 201 18.46 -1.25 8.95
C THR A 201 17.96 -0.90 10.35
N SER A 202 16.69 -1.16 10.66
CA SER A 202 16.08 -0.77 11.94
C SER A 202 16.62 -1.59 13.11
N ALA A 203 17.03 -0.90 14.16
CA ALA A 203 17.41 -1.56 15.41
C ALA A 203 16.24 -2.29 16.11
N LEU A 204 14.98 -1.90 15.85
CA LEU A 204 13.81 -2.63 16.35
C LEU A 204 13.69 -4.03 15.75
N LEU A 205 14.05 -4.20 14.48
CA LEU A 205 13.88 -5.46 13.77
C LEU A 205 15.18 -6.28 13.70
N LYS A 206 16.21 -5.86 14.44
CA LYS A 206 17.48 -6.58 14.49
C LYS A 206 17.27 -8.01 15.01
N GLY A 207 17.74 -8.99 14.24
CA GLY A 207 17.58 -10.42 14.57
C GLY A 207 16.24 -11.02 14.11
N GLN A 208 15.28 -10.23 13.68
CA GLN A 208 14.02 -10.74 13.12
C GLN A 208 14.21 -11.24 11.68
N LYS A 209 13.37 -12.20 11.26
CA LYS A 209 13.33 -12.66 9.88
C LYS A 209 12.53 -11.66 9.03
N ILE A 210 13.17 -11.14 7.98
CA ILE A 210 12.53 -10.19 7.07
C ILE A 210 12.77 -10.67 5.64
N THR A 211 11.69 -10.80 4.86
CA THR A 211 11.72 -11.10 3.43
C THR A 211 10.80 -10.16 2.67
N SER A 212 10.88 -10.14 1.34
CA SER A 212 9.96 -9.37 0.52
C SER A 212 9.03 -10.27 -0.30
N ILE A 213 7.73 -9.97 -0.24
CA ILE A 213 6.70 -10.56 -1.10
C ILE A 213 5.77 -9.43 -1.53
N PRO A 214 5.60 -9.18 -2.83
CA PRO A 214 4.77 -8.09 -3.32
C PRO A 214 3.29 -8.33 -3.06
N ASN A 215 2.50 -7.26 -3.19
CA ASN A 215 1.04 -7.36 -3.14
C ASN A 215 0.51 -8.19 -4.32
N PRO A 216 -0.50 -9.04 -4.12
CA PRO A 216 -1.10 -9.79 -5.22
C PRO A 216 -2.06 -8.94 -6.04
N ILE A 217 -2.15 -9.25 -7.35
CA ILE A 217 -3.16 -8.73 -8.26
C ILE A 217 -4.05 -9.87 -8.75
N ASP A 218 -5.35 -9.61 -8.89
CA ASP A 218 -6.28 -10.55 -9.51
C ASP A 218 -6.23 -10.40 -11.05
N THR A 219 -5.46 -11.25 -11.69
CA THR A 219 -5.27 -11.22 -13.16
C THR A 219 -6.46 -11.77 -13.94
N HIS A 220 -7.49 -12.30 -13.29
CA HIS A 220 -8.76 -12.63 -13.92
C HIS A 220 -9.65 -11.38 -14.06
N ILE A 221 -9.54 -10.45 -13.15
CA ILE A 221 -10.24 -9.17 -13.12
C ILE A 221 -9.44 -8.12 -13.90
N TYR A 222 -8.22 -7.85 -13.47
CA TYR A 222 -7.33 -6.88 -14.11
C TYR A 222 -6.57 -7.56 -15.26
N LYS A 223 -7.00 -7.31 -16.47
CA LYS A 223 -6.42 -7.88 -17.67
C LYS A 223 -6.62 -6.96 -18.88
N LYS A 224 -5.77 -7.13 -19.87
CA LYS A 224 -5.88 -6.41 -21.15
C LYS A 224 -7.25 -6.70 -21.79
N GLY A 225 -8.01 -5.64 -22.07
CA GLY A 225 -9.32 -5.64 -22.70
C GLY A 225 -9.33 -4.86 -24.01
N ASN A 226 -10.53 -4.64 -24.55
CA ASN A 226 -10.73 -3.82 -25.73
C ASN A 226 -10.77 -2.33 -25.34
N LYS A 227 -9.79 -1.56 -25.82
CA LYS A 227 -9.62 -0.13 -25.52
C LYS A 227 -10.80 0.71 -26.05
N GLU A 228 -11.25 0.44 -27.27
CA GLU A 228 -12.34 1.20 -27.91
C GLU A 228 -13.66 1.02 -27.14
N GLU A 229 -13.99 -0.23 -26.79
CA GLU A 229 -15.18 -0.53 -25.99
C GLU A 229 -15.11 0.12 -24.60
N ALA A 230 -13.95 0.08 -23.94
CA ALA A 230 -13.75 0.73 -22.65
C ALA A 230 -13.99 2.24 -22.74
N ARG A 231 -13.45 2.89 -23.78
CA ARG A 231 -13.67 4.32 -24.06
C ARG A 231 -15.12 4.66 -24.35
N GLN A 232 -15.81 3.83 -25.13
CA GLN A 232 -17.24 4.01 -25.41
C GLN A 232 -18.08 3.93 -24.14
N ARG A 233 -17.83 2.94 -23.26
CA ARG A 233 -18.51 2.82 -21.96
C ARG A 233 -18.29 4.01 -21.04
N LEU A 234 -17.12 4.63 -21.14
CA LEU A 234 -16.74 5.78 -20.31
C LEU A 234 -17.05 7.14 -20.95
N GLY A 235 -17.55 7.17 -22.20
CA GLY A 235 -17.81 8.42 -22.95
C GLY A 235 -16.53 9.19 -23.30
N LEU A 236 -15.42 8.48 -23.56
CA LEU A 236 -14.11 9.06 -23.84
C LEU A 236 -13.82 9.08 -25.35
N PRO A 237 -12.95 9.98 -25.84
CA PRO A 237 -12.61 10.07 -27.27
C PRO A 237 -11.86 8.82 -27.75
N LEU A 238 -12.17 8.40 -28.98
CA LEU A 238 -11.53 7.23 -29.61
C LEU A 238 -10.23 7.59 -30.33
N ASP A 239 -10.11 8.85 -30.79
CA ASP A 239 -9.02 9.36 -31.63
C ASP A 239 -7.87 10.04 -30.86
N LYS A 240 -7.99 10.18 -29.54
CA LYS A 240 -6.98 10.84 -28.71
C LYS A 240 -6.08 9.86 -27.97
N LYS A 241 -4.87 10.32 -27.64
CA LYS A 241 -4.00 9.63 -26.68
C LYS A 241 -4.36 10.08 -25.26
N LEU A 242 -4.68 9.12 -24.40
CA LEU A 242 -5.18 9.36 -23.06
C LEU A 242 -4.14 9.01 -21.99
N ILE A 243 -3.76 10.02 -21.21
CA ILE A 243 -2.87 9.89 -20.04
C ILE A 243 -3.74 9.68 -18.81
N LEU A 244 -3.54 8.59 -18.07
CA LEU A 244 -4.28 8.31 -16.85
C LEU A 244 -3.45 8.68 -15.61
N PHE A 245 -4.05 9.46 -14.72
CA PHE A 245 -3.62 9.61 -13.32
C PHE A 245 -4.69 9.03 -12.39
N ALA A 246 -4.27 8.23 -11.40
CA ALA A 246 -5.20 7.62 -10.45
C ALA A 246 -4.69 7.75 -9.01
N SER A 247 -5.57 8.19 -8.11
CA SER A 247 -5.31 8.28 -6.68
C SER A 247 -6.62 8.30 -5.89
N GLN A 248 -6.64 7.75 -4.69
CA GLN A 248 -7.82 7.83 -3.83
C GLN A 248 -8.28 9.28 -3.60
N ARG A 249 -7.33 10.21 -3.42
CA ARG A 249 -7.54 11.65 -3.34
C ARG A 249 -6.48 12.36 -4.19
N VAL A 250 -6.91 12.91 -5.32
CA VAL A 250 -5.99 13.50 -6.32
C VAL A 250 -5.30 14.79 -5.83
N THR A 251 -5.88 15.47 -4.84
CA THR A 251 -5.32 16.68 -4.20
C THR A 251 -4.26 16.36 -3.14
N ASN A 252 -3.95 15.09 -2.89
CA ASN A 252 -2.87 14.71 -1.98
C ASN A 252 -1.51 15.05 -2.61
N GLU A 253 -0.78 15.99 -2.01
CA GLU A 253 0.52 16.47 -2.49
C GLU A 253 1.54 15.33 -2.72
N ASN A 254 1.50 14.30 -1.86
CA ASN A 254 2.38 13.12 -2.00
C ASN A 254 2.15 12.33 -3.31
N LYS A 255 0.99 12.51 -3.97
CA LYS A 255 0.68 11.85 -5.25
C LYS A 255 1.20 12.61 -6.46
N GLY A 256 1.73 13.84 -6.28
CA GLY A 256 2.51 14.56 -7.27
C GLY A 256 1.73 15.09 -8.47
N MET A 257 0.42 15.38 -8.32
CA MET A 257 -0.39 15.98 -9.40
C MET A 257 0.26 17.22 -10.00
N SER A 258 0.91 18.06 -9.18
CA SER A 258 1.62 19.25 -9.64
C SER A 258 2.73 18.96 -10.65
N TYR A 259 3.43 17.83 -10.51
CA TYR A 259 4.44 17.39 -11.47
C TYR A 259 3.82 16.90 -12.79
N LEU A 260 2.65 16.25 -12.73
CA LEU A 260 1.91 15.90 -13.94
C LEU A 260 1.45 17.17 -14.68
N VAL A 261 0.89 18.13 -13.97
CA VAL A 261 0.48 19.43 -14.55
C VAL A 261 1.66 20.11 -15.23
N GLU A 262 2.83 20.14 -14.60
CA GLU A 262 4.03 20.74 -15.17
C GLU A 262 4.54 19.96 -16.39
N ALA A 263 4.59 18.64 -16.32
CA ALA A 263 4.95 17.78 -17.45
C ALA A 263 4.02 17.99 -18.65
N CYS A 264 2.71 18.14 -18.41
CA CYS A 264 1.72 18.38 -19.44
C CYS A 264 1.93 19.67 -20.23
N LYS A 265 2.56 20.71 -19.65
CA LYS A 265 2.88 21.95 -20.35
C LYS A 265 3.85 21.73 -21.53
N SER A 266 4.70 20.72 -21.43
CA SER A 266 5.68 20.38 -22.46
C SER A 266 5.17 19.42 -23.53
N LEU A 267 4.02 18.75 -23.30
CA LEU A 267 3.56 17.64 -24.16
C LEU A 267 2.75 18.08 -25.39
N GLY A 268 2.18 19.29 -25.39
CA GLY A 268 1.34 19.78 -26.49
C GLY A 268 -0.09 19.22 -26.51
N GLY A 269 -0.97 19.84 -27.33
CA GLY A 269 -2.42 19.64 -27.31
C GLY A 269 -2.97 18.36 -27.96
N GLN A 270 -2.13 17.39 -28.35
CA GLN A 270 -2.59 16.14 -28.95
C GLN A 270 -2.94 15.06 -27.89
N TYR A 271 -2.66 15.31 -26.63
CA TYR A 271 -2.95 14.43 -25.51
C TYR A 271 -4.08 14.99 -24.66
N GLU A 272 -4.82 14.11 -24.02
CA GLU A 272 -5.86 14.45 -23.05
C GLU A 272 -5.65 13.63 -21.79
N VAL A 273 -6.15 14.08 -20.63
CA VAL A 273 -5.88 13.48 -19.33
C VAL A 273 -7.14 12.89 -18.74
N MET A 274 -7.07 11.66 -18.26
CA MET A 274 -8.09 11.04 -17.40
C MET A 274 -7.65 11.12 -15.96
N ILE A 275 -8.55 11.52 -15.05
CA ILE A 275 -8.26 11.66 -13.63
C ILE A 275 -9.23 10.79 -12.83
N LEU A 276 -8.72 9.69 -12.28
CA LEU A 276 -9.50 8.78 -11.43
C LEU A 276 -9.22 9.06 -9.95
N GLY A 277 -10.26 9.41 -9.21
CA GLY A 277 -10.18 9.59 -7.76
C GLY A 277 -11.02 10.73 -7.24
N GLY A 278 -11.14 10.83 -5.92
CA GLY A 278 -11.88 11.90 -5.28
C GLY A 278 -11.20 13.26 -5.48
N HIS A 279 -12.03 14.32 -5.61
CA HIS A 279 -11.61 15.69 -5.88
C HIS A 279 -10.97 15.90 -7.27
N ALA A 280 -11.31 15.06 -8.25
CA ALA A 280 -10.77 15.16 -9.60
C ALA A 280 -11.11 16.49 -10.26
N GLU A 281 -12.29 17.03 -10.02
CA GLU A 281 -12.78 18.30 -10.56
C GLU A 281 -11.92 19.51 -10.14
N GLU A 282 -11.32 19.45 -8.94
CA GLU A 282 -10.53 20.56 -8.38
C GLU A 282 -9.19 20.77 -9.12
N VAL A 283 -8.73 19.77 -9.89
CA VAL A 283 -7.44 19.81 -10.59
C VAL A 283 -7.55 19.94 -12.10
N VAL A 284 -8.75 19.80 -12.67
CA VAL A 284 -8.99 19.88 -14.12
C VAL A 284 -8.54 21.22 -14.71
N GLU A 285 -8.88 22.33 -14.04
CA GLU A 285 -8.54 23.68 -14.50
C GLU A 285 -7.04 23.99 -14.48
N GLN A 286 -6.26 23.19 -13.74
CA GLN A 286 -4.80 23.37 -13.66
C GLN A 286 -4.07 22.75 -14.86
N LEU A 287 -4.74 21.85 -15.61
CA LEU A 287 -4.14 21.16 -16.74
C LEU A 287 -4.20 22.03 -18.01
N PRO A 288 -3.10 22.10 -18.80
CA PRO A 288 -3.06 22.89 -20.04
C PRO A 288 -3.78 22.24 -21.22
N MET A 289 -4.41 21.08 -21.01
CA MET A 289 -5.11 20.29 -22.00
C MET A 289 -6.43 19.76 -21.45
N LYS A 290 -7.30 19.26 -22.29
CA LYS A 290 -8.59 18.71 -21.88
C LYS A 290 -8.41 17.54 -20.92
N ALA A 291 -9.17 17.57 -19.82
CA ALA A 291 -9.15 16.54 -18.80
C ALA A 291 -10.55 16.00 -18.51
N TYR A 292 -10.63 14.73 -18.17
CA TYR A 292 -11.84 13.98 -17.84
C TYR A 292 -11.80 13.55 -16.38
N PRO A 293 -12.52 14.25 -15.48
CA PRO A 293 -12.65 13.85 -14.10
C PRO A 293 -13.60 12.65 -14.02
N LEU A 294 -13.08 11.49 -13.66
CA LEU A 294 -13.86 10.24 -13.55
C LEU A 294 -14.41 10.02 -12.14
N GLY A 295 -14.01 10.89 -11.18
CA GLY A 295 -14.42 10.80 -9.80
C GLY A 295 -13.88 9.57 -9.08
N TYR A 296 -14.41 9.33 -7.88
CA TYR A 296 -14.07 8.14 -7.08
C TYR A 296 -14.94 6.95 -7.51
N VAL A 297 -14.30 5.86 -7.88
CA VAL A 297 -14.95 4.63 -8.39
C VAL A 297 -14.64 3.47 -7.46
N ASN A 298 -15.69 2.74 -7.03
CA ASN A 298 -15.60 1.55 -6.20
C ASN A 298 -15.85 0.23 -6.96
N GLU A 299 -16.45 0.33 -8.14
CA GLU A 299 -16.78 -0.84 -8.95
C GLU A 299 -15.55 -1.34 -9.69
N GLU A 300 -15.12 -2.58 -9.39
CA GLU A 300 -13.88 -3.15 -9.96
C GLU A 300 -13.89 -3.16 -11.49
N GLN A 301 -15.03 -3.52 -12.11
CA GLN A 301 -15.12 -3.55 -13.59
C GLN A 301 -14.94 -2.15 -14.20
N ARG A 302 -15.51 -1.13 -13.59
CA ARG A 302 -15.34 0.25 -14.08
C ARG A 302 -13.90 0.74 -13.92
N ILE A 303 -13.22 0.34 -12.85
CA ILE A 303 -11.78 0.62 -12.65
C ILE A 303 -10.96 -0.06 -13.77
N VAL A 304 -11.28 -1.31 -14.10
CA VAL A 304 -10.63 -2.04 -15.21
C VAL A 304 -10.87 -1.34 -16.54
N ASP A 305 -12.10 -0.84 -16.80
CA ASP A 305 -12.40 -0.06 -18.01
C ASP A 305 -11.57 1.23 -18.06
N VAL A 306 -11.38 1.92 -16.93
CA VAL A 306 -10.53 3.13 -16.88
C VAL A 306 -9.07 2.80 -17.24
N TYR A 307 -8.51 1.72 -16.73
CA TYR A 307 -7.17 1.31 -17.12
C TYR A 307 -7.12 0.92 -18.61
N ASN A 308 -8.06 0.10 -19.09
CA ASN A 308 -8.07 -0.32 -20.49
C ASN A 308 -8.28 0.85 -21.48
N ALA A 309 -8.93 1.94 -21.05
CA ALA A 309 -9.13 3.15 -21.86
C ALA A 309 -7.83 3.97 -22.03
N ALA A 310 -6.87 3.82 -21.13
CA ALA A 310 -5.63 4.60 -21.11
C ALA A 310 -4.61 4.15 -22.15
N ASP A 311 -3.76 5.07 -22.60
CA ASP A 311 -2.56 4.77 -23.38
C ASP A 311 -1.29 4.75 -22.51
N VAL A 312 -1.27 5.49 -21.42
CA VAL A 312 -0.18 5.50 -20.45
C VAL A 312 -0.73 5.81 -19.06
N PHE A 313 -0.22 5.13 -18.05
CA PHE A 313 -0.49 5.44 -16.65
C PHE A 313 0.68 6.23 -16.05
N VAL A 314 0.38 7.37 -15.42
CA VAL A 314 1.41 8.24 -14.85
C VAL A 314 1.28 8.30 -13.33
N LEU A 315 2.37 7.98 -12.63
CA LEU A 315 2.46 7.92 -11.17
C LEU A 315 3.63 8.79 -10.67
N PRO A 316 3.47 10.12 -10.57
CA PRO A 316 4.52 11.04 -10.12
C PRO A 316 4.57 11.17 -8.59
N SER A 317 4.31 10.08 -7.87
CA SER A 317 4.28 10.07 -6.41
C SER A 317 5.63 10.41 -5.79
N LEU A 318 5.61 11.15 -4.69
CA LEU A 318 6.80 11.59 -3.95
C LEU A 318 7.25 10.56 -2.90
N SER A 319 6.39 9.66 -2.53
CA SER A 319 6.71 8.54 -1.64
C SER A 319 5.75 7.38 -1.90
N GLU A 320 6.31 6.22 -2.18
CA GLU A 320 5.57 4.98 -2.38
C GLU A 320 6.37 3.81 -1.81
N ASN A 321 5.65 2.76 -1.40
CA ASN A 321 6.28 1.47 -1.14
C ASN A 321 6.17 0.59 -2.41
N LEU A 322 4.98 0.04 -2.65
CA LEU A 322 4.66 -0.75 -3.85
C LEU A 322 3.22 -0.43 -4.25
N PRO A 323 3.00 0.50 -5.20
CA PRO A 323 1.68 1.01 -5.53
C PRO A 323 0.82 -0.02 -6.28
N ASN A 324 -0.35 -0.35 -5.74
CA ASN A 324 -1.29 -1.27 -6.41
C ASN A 324 -1.74 -0.74 -7.78
N THR A 325 -1.83 0.58 -7.95
CA THR A 325 -2.34 1.22 -9.17
C THR A 325 -1.46 0.99 -10.39
N SER A 326 -0.13 0.98 -10.23
CA SER A 326 0.78 0.62 -11.33
C SER A 326 0.68 -0.85 -11.71
N MET A 327 0.56 -1.75 -10.71
CA MET A 327 0.34 -3.18 -10.98
C MET A 327 -1.01 -3.41 -11.70
N GLU A 328 -2.05 -2.68 -11.34
CA GLU A 328 -3.38 -2.72 -11.99
C GLU A 328 -3.30 -2.25 -13.45
N ALA A 329 -2.64 -1.11 -13.69
CA ALA A 329 -2.40 -0.59 -15.04
C ALA A 329 -1.61 -1.58 -15.87
N MET A 330 -0.51 -2.11 -15.36
CA MET A 330 0.34 -3.09 -16.05
C MET A 330 -0.40 -4.40 -16.33
N ALA A 331 -1.26 -4.87 -15.43
CA ALA A 331 -2.11 -6.05 -15.65
C ALA A 331 -3.08 -5.84 -16.81
N CYS A 332 -3.57 -4.61 -17.00
CA CYS A 332 -4.39 -4.20 -18.14
C CYS A 332 -3.56 -3.90 -19.40
N GLY A 333 -2.25 -4.14 -19.38
CA GLY A 333 -1.36 -3.92 -20.52
C GLY A 333 -1.06 -2.44 -20.79
N VAL A 334 -1.20 -1.58 -19.78
CA VAL A 334 -0.91 -0.14 -19.89
C VAL A 334 0.48 0.14 -19.35
N PRO A 335 1.41 0.64 -20.19
CA PRO A 335 2.74 1.04 -19.74
C PRO A 335 2.67 2.16 -18.71
N CYS A 336 3.56 2.12 -17.74
CA CYS A 336 3.60 3.09 -16.64
C CYS A 336 4.79 4.05 -16.78
N VAL A 337 4.57 5.33 -16.44
CA VAL A 337 5.63 6.34 -16.29
C VAL A 337 5.58 6.84 -14.85
N ALA A 338 6.68 6.71 -14.12
CA ALA A 338 6.66 7.03 -12.70
C ALA A 338 8.03 7.55 -12.22
N PHE A 339 8.05 8.27 -11.11
CA PHE A 339 9.31 8.68 -10.49
C PHE A 339 10.08 7.51 -9.87
N LYS A 340 11.40 7.62 -9.87
CA LYS A 340 12.32 6.70 -9.19
C LYS A 340 12.23 6.88 -7.68
N VAL A 341 11.24 6.24 -7.03
CA VAL A 341 11.02 6.32 -5.59
C VAL A 341 10.49 5.01 -5.01
N GLY A 342 10.99 4.64 -3.83
CA GLY A 342 10.52 3.44 -3.11
C GLY A 342 10.71 2.17 -3.93
N GLY A 343 9.66 1.34 -3.95
CA GLY A 343 9.62 0.09 -4.71
C GLY A 343 9.18 0.23 -6.17
N ILE A 344 8.87 1.43 -6.66
CA ILE A 344 8.46 1.65 -8.07
C ILE A 344 9.44 1.05 -9.09
N PRO A 345 10.79 1.18 -8.94
CA PRO A 345 11.72 0.55 -9.85
C PRO A 345 11.75 -0.98 -9.84
N GLU A 346 11.02 -1.61 -8.91
CA GLU A 346 10.84 -3.06 -8.89
C GLU A 346 9.67 -3.51 -9.77
N GLU A 347 8.67 -2.64 -9.95
CA GLU A 347 7.51 -2.86 -10.82
C GLU A 347 7.82 -2.48 -12.25
N ILE A 348 8.39 -1.29 -12.44
CA ILE A 348 8.65 -0.72 -13.76
C ILE A 348 10.11 -0.97 -14.13
N ASP A 349 10.33 -1.90 -15.04
CA ASP A 349 11.63 -2.12 -15.68
C ASP A 349 11.81 -1.04 -16.76
N HIS A 350 12.68 -0.05 -16.48
CA HIS A 350 12.89 1.14 -17.33
C HIS A 350 13.16 0.76 -18.79
N LEU A 351 12.43 1.37 -19.71
CA LEU A 351 12.47 1.14 -21.17
C LEU A 351 12.03 -0.27 -21.62
N LYS A 352 11.51 -1.11 -20.73
CA LYS A 352 11.03 -2.47 -21.07
C LYS A 352 9.52 -2.63 -20.95
N ASN A 353 8.94 -2.16 -19.82
CA ASN A 353 7.50 -2.20 -19.60
C ASN A 353 6.93 -0.83 -19.20
N GLY A 354 7.77 0.22 -19.22
CA GLY A 354 7.42 1.57 -18.87
C GLY A 354 8.68 2.44 -18.75
N TYR A 355 8.53 3.59 -18.13
CA TYR A 355 9.60 4.57 -17.95
C TYR A 355 9.72 5.01 -16.49
N VAL A 356 10.92 4.89 -15.94
CA VAL A 356 11.24 5.39 -14.59
C VAL A 356 11.95 6.72 -14.72
N ALA A 357 11.25 7.81 -14.42
CA ALA A 357 11.74 9.17 -14.49
C ALA A 357 12.55 9.55 -13.23
N ALA A 358 13.46 10.49 -13.38
CA ALA A 358 14.21 11.06 -12.27
C ALA A 358 13.27 11.66 -11.21
N TYR A 359 13.61 11.47 -9.93
CA TYR A 359 12.76 11.90 -8.83
C TYR A 359 12.54 13.41 -8.81
N ARG A 360 11.29 13.85 -8.79
CA ARG A 360 10.85 15.25 -8.82
C ARG A 360 11.24 16.02 -10.09
N ASP A 361 11.48 15.34 -11.17
CA ASP A 361 11.82 15.95 -12.47
C ASP A 361 10.61 15.86 -13.42
N ALA A 362 9.90 16.98 -13.57
CA ALA A 362 8.71 17.06 -14.44
C ALA A 362 9.10 17.00 -15.94
N GLU A 363 10.31 17.44 -16.31
CA GLU A 363 10.78 17.38 -17.69
C GLU A 363 11.10 15.94 -18.08
N ASP A 364 11.75 15.18 -17.19
CA ASP A 364 12.03 13.77 -17.43
C ASP A 364 10.75 12.93 -17.39
N LEU A 365 9.77 13.32 -16.55
CA LEU A 365 8.44 12.72 -16.56
C LEU A 365 7.75 12.93 -17.92
N ALA A 366 7.81 14.16 -18.47
CA ALA A 366 7.26 14.49 -19.79
C ALA A 366 7.96 13.70 -20.91
N LYS A 367 9.29 13.59 -20.87
CA LYS A 367 10.06 12.75 -21.80
C LYS A 367 9.60 11.29 -21.76
N GLY A 368 9.41 10.73 -20.55
CA GLY A 368 8.93 9.37 -20.38
C GLY A 368 7.52 9.16 -21.00
N ILE A 369 6.61 10.10 -20.78
CA ILE A 369 5.25 10.07 -21.37
C ILE A 369 5.36 10.15 -22.91
N ALA A 370 6.15 11.08 -23.45
CA ALA A 370 6.33 11.23 -24.89
C ALA A 370 6.98 9.97 -25.50
N TRP A 371 7.97 9.40 -24.85
CA TRP A 371 8.64 8.19 -25.30
C TRP A 371 7.67 7.00 -25.41
N VAL A 372 6.85 6.75 -24.36
CA VAL A 372 5.85 5.68 -24.37
C VAL A 372 4.83 5.87 -25.50
N LEU A 373 4.40 7.12 -25.74
CA LEU A 373 3.28 7.39 -26.65
C LEU A 373 3.68 7.57 -28.12
N LYS A 374 4.97 7.85 -28.44
CA LYS A 374 5.44 8.19 -29.79
C LYS A 374 6.59 7.34 -30.30
N GLU A 375 7.54 6.96 -29.42
CA GLU A 375 8.84 6.43 -29.86
C GLU A 375 8.96 4.93 -29.62
N ALA A 376 8.37 4.44 -28.51
CA ALA A 376 8.49 3.04 -28.11
C ALA A 376 7.56 2.13 -28.96
N ASP A 377 7.96 0.87 -29.09
CA ASP A 377 7.03 -0.20 -29.51
C ASP A 377 6.02 -0.46 -28.39
N TYR A 378 4.87 0.19 -28.51
CA TYR A 378 3.79 0.14 -27.51
C TYR A 378 3.31 -1.28 -27.23
N GLU A 379 3.17 -2.12 -28.25
CA GLU A 379 2.68 -3.47 -28.07
C GLU A 379 3.70 -4.32 -27.30
N SER A 380 4.98 -4.16 -27.58
CA SER A 380 6.05 -4.79 -26.81
C SER A 380 6.03 -4.33 -25.34
N LEU A 381 5.90 -3.02 -25.06
CA LEU A 381 5.79 -2.51 -23.70
C LEU A 381 4.58 -3.10 -22.98
N SER A 382 3.42 -3.14 -23.64
CA SER A 382 2.18 -3.68 -23.10
C SER A 382 2.33 -5.17 -22.75
N GLN A 383 2.91 -5.97 -23.63
CA GLN A 383 3.15 -7.39 -23.39
C GLN A 383 4.12 -7.62 -22.23
N GLN A 384 5.20 -6.85 -22.15
CA GLN A 384 6.17 -6.94 -21.05
C GLN A 384 5.56 -6.51 -19.70
N ALA A 385 4.66 -5.52 -19.69
CA ALA A 385 3.93 -5.11 -18.49
C ALA A 385 3.04 -6.26 -17.98
N VAL A 386 2.22 -6.85 -18.83
CA VAL A 386 1.40 -8.02 -18.47
C VAL A 386 2.26 -9.20 -18.02
N HIS A 387 3.34 -9.51 -18.73
CA HIS A 387 4.24 -10.60 -18.41
C HIS A 387 4.85 -10.43 -17.01
N LYS A 388 5.32 -9.23 -16.69
CA LYS A 388 5.86 -8.89 -15.35
C LYS A 388 4.84 -9.15 -14.24
N VAL A 389 3.58 -8.70 -14.46
CA VAL A 389 2.50 -8.92 -13.49
C VAL A 389 2.20 -10.41 -13.31
N MET A 390 2.07 -11.15 -14.39
CA MET A 390 1.78 -12.58 -14.33
C MET A 390 2.85 -13.36 -13.58
N GLN A 391 4.12 -13.04 -13.79
CA GLN A 391 5.24 -13.72 -13.14
C GLN A 391 5.41 -13.35 -11.68
N CYS A 392 5.31 -12.05 -11.36
CA CYS A 392 5.74 -11.55 -10.05
C CYS A 392 4.59 -11.26 -9.09
N TYR A 393 3.43 -10.84 -9.61
CA TYR A 393 2.35 -10.22 -8.84
C TYR A 393 1.01 -10.96 -8.92
N SER A 394 0.88 -12.00 -9.75
CA SER A 394 -0.35 -12.78 -9.83
C SER A 394 -0.71 -13.42 -8.48
N GLN A 395 -2.00 -13.61 -8.23
CA GLN A 395 -2.48 -14.27 -7.00
C GLN A 395 -1.77 -15.59 -6.73
N GLN A 396 -1.55 -16.40 -7.75
CA GLN A 396 -0.87 -17.70 -7.62
C GLN A 396 0.59 -17.54 -7.22
N SER A 397 1.35 -16.68 -7.93
CA SER A 397 2.76 -16.41 -7.64
C SER A 397 2.98 -15.93 -6.21
N VAL A 398 2.11 -15.04 -5.74
CA VAL A 398 2.21 -14.46 -4.40
C VAL A 398 1.76 -15.45 -3.33
N ALA A 399 0.65 -16.18 -3.55
CA ALA A 399 0.15 -17.17 -2.59
C ALA A 399 1.16 -18.26 -2.28
N VAL A 400 1.86 -18.79 -3.30
CA VAL A 400 2.90 -19.82 -3.12
C VAL A 400 4.02 -19.31 -2.20
N ARG A 401 4.48 -18.09 -2.40
CA ARG A 401 5.54 -17.48 -1.56
C ARG A 401 5.08 -17.28 -0.11
N TYR A 402 3.82 -16.89 0.12
CA TYR A 402 3.27 -16.80 1.48
C TYR A 402 3.09 -18.16 2.13
N LEU A 403 2.75 -19.21 1.38
CA LEU A 403 2.68 -20.57 1.90
C LEU A 403 4.03 -21.02 2.46
N GLU A 404 5.14 -20.72 1.77
CA GLU A 404 6.50 -21.00 2.25
C GLU A 404 6.79 -20.23 3.56
N VAL A 405 6.43 -18.94 3.62
CA VAL A 405 6.60 -18.13 4.84
C VAL A 405 5.79 -18.70 6.00
N TYR A 406 4.54 -19.11 5.77
CA TYR A 406 3.72 -19.71 6.84
C TYR A 406 4.29 -21.02 7.33
N GLN A 407 4.78 -21.88 6.44
CA GLN A 407 5.44 -23.13 6.81
C GLN A 407 6.69 -22.87 7.66
N GLN A 408 7.52 -21.90 7.25
CA GLN A 408 8.71 -21.50 8.00
C GLN A 408 8.34 -20.92 9.38
N ALA A 409 7.31 -20.07 9.46
CA ALA A 409 6.84 -19.49 10.72
C ALA A 409 6.29 -20.55 11.69
N MET A 410 5.60 -21.56 11.18
CA MET A 410 5.13 -22.70 11.97
C MET A 410 6.28 -23.58 12.46
N ALA A 411 7.24 -23.90 11.58
CA ALA A 411 8.40 -24.73 11.94
C ALA A 411 9.28 -24.04 13.00
N PHE A 412 9.46 -22.73 12.88
CA PHE A 412 10.29 -21.95 13.80
C PHE A 412 9.80 -22.02 15.25
N LYS A 413 8.50 -22.16 15.46
CA LYS A 413 7.88 -22.24 16.79
C LYS A 413 7.90 -23.64 17.39
N HIS A 414 8.03 -24.69 16.58
CA HIS A 414 8.14 -26.08 17.07
C HIS A 414 9.54 -26.47 17.54
N TYR A 415 10.59 -25.76 17.08
CA TYR A 415 11.99 -26.03 17.44
C TYR A 415 12.61 -25.03 18.41
N GLY A 416 11.85 -24.05 18.88
CA GLY A 416 12.27 -23.01 19.83
C GLY A 416 11.82 -23.32 21.26
N LEU A 417 12.08 -24.58 21.73
CA LEU A 417 12.03 -24.97 23.14
C LEU A 417 13.42 -24.93 23.73
#